data_3254d7d645ec06afe610de9e4876828e
#
_entry.id   3254d7d645ec06afe610de9e4876828e
#
_cell.length_a   1.000
_cell.length_b   1.000
_cell.length_c   1.000
_cell.angle_alpha   90.00
_cell.angle_beta   90.00
_cell.angle_gamma   90.00
#
_symmetry.space_group_name_H-M   'P 1'
#
loop_
_entity.id
_entity.type
_entity.pdbx_description
1 polymer ?
#
loop_
_entity_poly.entity_id
_entity_poly.type
_entity_poly.pdbx_seq_one_letter_code
_entity_poly.pdbx_strand_id
1 'polypeptide(L)'
;MPLAKRIIPCLDVDKGRVVKGVQFVDIRDAGDPVEVAKKYNEQGADEITFLDITASHEARETTINTVEKIAAEVFIPLTVGGGIRTLDDIRNMLNAGADKVSINSAAVKDPDFVRIAAEKFGSQCIVVAIDAKRVSADGEPGRWEIFTHGGRNPTGIDAVEWAVRMTEYGAGEILLTSMDRDGTKDGFDLGVTRAISEAVRVPVIASGGVGNLQHLVDGVIKGGADAVLAASIFHFGEYTVPEAKAYMEQHGIEVRL
;
A
#
# COMPACT_ATOMS: atom_id res chain seq x y z
N MET A 1 -16.92 16.34 11.45
CA MET A 1 -15.46 16.37 11.40
C MET A 1 -15.02 15.51 10.23
N PRO A 2 -14.16 15.99 9.35
CA PRO A 2 -13.55 15.12 8.37
C PRO A 2 -12.73 14.01 9.07
N LEU A 3 -12.60 12.85 8.45
CA LEU A 3 -11.77 11.77 8.97
C LEU A 3 -10.28 12.16 8.83
N ALA A 4 -9.49 11.94 9.88
CA ALA A 4 -8.06 12.17 9.83
C ALA A 4 -7.41 11.33 8.73
N LYS A 5 -6.55 11.94 7.94
CA LYS A 5 -5.78 11.26 6.90
C LYS A 5 -4.60 10.50 7.51
N ARG A 6 -4.28 9.34 6.95
CA ARG A 6 -3.26 8.44 7.50
C ARG A 6 -1.94 8.57 6.75
N ILE A 7 -0.84 8.52 7.50
CA ILE A 7 0.52 8.34 6.96
C ILE A 7 0.95 6.91 7.25
N ILE A 8 1.26 6.17 6.20
CA ILE A 8 1.54 4.74 6.24
C ILE A 8 2.97 4.49 5.70
N PRO A 9 3.96 4.26 6.58
CA PRO A 9 5.25 3.74 6.14
C PRO A 9 5.11 2.34 5.54
N CYS A 10 5.80 2.10 4.40
CA CYS A 10 5.81 0.80 3.73
C CYS A 10 7.17 0.13 3.91
N LEU A 11 7.17 -1.12 4.38
CA LEU A 11 8.33 -1.98 4.48
C LEU A 11 8.29 -3.00 3.34
N ASP A 12 9.06 -2.77 2.29
CA ASP A 12 9.32 -3.80 1.28
C ASP A 12 10.35 -4.77 1.86
N VAL A 13 10.01 -6.06 1.96
CA VAL A 13 10.87 -7.06 2.60
C VAL A 13 11.28 -8.13 1.60
N ASP A 14 12.59 -8.31 1.46
CA ASP A 14 13.19 -9.41 0.71
C ASP A 14 14.06 -10.27 1.66
N LYS A 15 13.79 -11.57 1.69
CA LYS A 15 14.51 -12.55 2.52
C LYS A 15 14.70 -12.11 3.98
N GLY A 16 13.64 -11.53 4.56
CA GLY A 16 13.63 -11.11 5.97
C GLY A 16 14.36 -9.80 6.27
N ARG A 17 14.73 -9.01 5.26
CA ARG A 17 15.33 -7.67 5.40
C ARG A 17 14.46 -6.61 4.74
N VAL A 18 14.32 -5.47 5.40
CA VAL A 18 13.71 -4.30 4.75
C VAL A 18 14.64 -3.82 3.65
N VAL A 19 14.08 -3.65 2.48
CA VAL A 19 14.83 -3.24 1.30
C VAL A 19 14.15 -2.07 0.60
N LYS A 20 14.91 -1.29 -0.15
CA LYS A 20 14.37 -0.29 -1.05
C LYS A 20 15.20 -0.26 -2.33
N GLY A 21 14.49 -0.36 -3.45
CA GLY A 21 15.05 -0.20 -4.79
C GLY A 21 14.24 0.82 -5.60
N VAL A 22 14.80 1.28 -6.69
CA VAL A 22 14.10 2.05 -7.72
C VAL A 22 13.57 1.03 -8.73
N GLN A 23 12.25 0.94 -8.93
CA GLN A 23 11.62 -0.02 -9.84
C GLN A 23 12.11 -1.48 -9.64
N PHE A 24 12.32 -1.88 -8.38
CA PHE A 24 12.87 -3.20 -7.99
C PHE A 24 14.30 -3.50 -8.49
N VAL A 25 15.05 -2.47 -8.85
CA VAL A 25 16.47 -2.55 -9.23
C VAL A 25 17.31 -1.79 -8.21
N ASP A 26 18.60 -2.14 -8.07
CA ASP A 26 19.55 -1.55 -7.09
C ASP A 26 19.02 -1.57 -5.64
N ILE A 27 18.59 -2.74 -5.21
CA ILE A 27 18.03 -2.98 -3.88
C ILE A 27 19.07 -2.66 -2.79
N ARG A 28 18.73 -1.70 -1.91
CA ARG A 28 19.52 -1.34 -0.72
C ARG A 28 18.86 -1.88 0.53
N ASP A 29 19.65 -2.44 1.43
CA ASP A 29 19.20 -2.86 2.76
C ASP A 29 18.87 -1.63 3.61
N ALA A 30 17.68 -1.62 4.21
CA ALA A 30 17.20 -0.55 5.09
C ALA A 30 17.03 -1.02 6.54
N GLY A 31 17.36 -2.27 6.88
CA GLY A 31 17.42 -2.75 8.25
C GLY A 31 16.58 -3.98 8.56
N ASP A 32 16.51 -4.28 9.85
CA ASP A 32 15.65 -5.34 10.38
C ASP A 32 14.18 -4.85 10.39
N PRO A 33 13.21 -5.64 9.87
CA PRO A 33 11.82 -5.21 9.76
C PRO A 33 11.15 -4.94 11.10
N VAL A 34 11.51 -5.64 12.17
CA VAL A 34 10.95 -5.43 13.51
C VAL A 34 11.42 -4.10 14.08
N GLU A 35 12.71 -3.82 14.01
CA GLU A 35 13.30 -2.56 14.48
C GLU A 35 12.77 -1.35 13.69
N VAL A 36 12.64 -1.50 12.37
CA VAL A 36 12.08 -0.44 11.50
C VAL A 36 10.62 -0.19 11.82
N ALA A 37 9.81 -1.23 11.99
CA ALA A 37 8.39 -1.11 12.35
C ALA A 37 8.20 -0.45 13.72
N LYS A 38 9.00 -0.86 14.73
CA LYS A 38 9.00 -0.26 16.06
C LYS A 38 9.31 1.23 16.02
N LYS A 39 10.33 1.63 15.26
CA LYS A 39 10.68 3.03 15.07
C LYS A 39 9.51 3.84 14.50
N TYR A 40 8.76 3.32 13.52
CA TYR A 40 7.60 4.02 12.96
C TYR A 40 6.42 4.08 13.93
N ASN A 41 6.20 3.02 14.72
CA ASN A 41 5.21 3.05 15.80
C ASN A 41 5.55 4.14 16.83
N GLU A 42 6.82 4.25 17.25
CA GLU A 42 7.29 5.28 18.18
C GLU A 42 7.19 6.70 17.60
N GLN A 43 7.34 6.85 16.29
CA GLN A 43 7.15 8.12 15.57
C GLN A 43 5.67 8.49 15.36
N GLY A 44 4.74 7.65 15.77
CA GLY A 44 3.31 7.91 15.63
C GLY A 44 2.77 7.74 14.21
N ALA A 45 3.32 6.80 13.43
CA ALA A 45 2.67 6.39 12.18
C ALA A 45 1.25 5.89 12.45
N ASP A 46 0.34 6.08 11.50
CA ASP A 46 -1.06 5.70 11.68
C ASP A 46 -1.31 4.21 11.38
N GLU A 47 -0.47 3.63 10.57
CA GLU A 47 -0.50 2.23 10.13
C GLU A 47 0.87 1.86 9.57
N ILE A 48 1.20 0.58 9.48
CA ILE A 48 2.38 0.06 8.78
C ILE A 48 1.91 -0.92 7.71
N THR A 49 2.49 -0.83 6.52
CA THR A 49 2.34 -1.83 5.48
C THR A 49 3.64 -2.63 5.33
N PHE A 50 3.54 -3.95 5.42
CA PHE A 50 4.60 -4.90 5.19
C PHE A 50 4.32 -5.63 3.87
N LEU A 51 5.23 -5.51 2.90
CA LEU A 51 5.12 -6.18 1.60
C LEU A 51 6.26 -7.18 1.43
N ASP A 52 5.93 -8.47 1.48
CA ASP A 52 6.88 -9.53 1.13
C ASP A 52 7.05 -9.56 -0.40
N ILE A 53 8.19 -9.12 -0.86
CA ILE A 53 8.55 -9.13 -2.29
C ILE A 53 9.35 -10.39 -2.68
N THR A 54 9.58 -11.31 -1.73
CA THR A 54 10.30 -12.56 -1.98
C THR A 54 9.44 -13.53 -2.81
N ALA A 55 9.97 -14.04 -3.91
CA ALA A 55 9.20 -14.84 -4.87
C ALA A 55 9.07 -16.33 -4.50
N SER A 56 9.58 -16.82 -3.35
CA SER A 56 9.68 -18.25 -3.04
C SER A 56 8.67 -18.74 -2.00
N HIS A 57 8.32 -20.04 -2.09
CA HIS A 57 7.43 -20.70 -1.14
C HIS A 57 8.06 -20.85 0.26
N GLU A 58 9.38 -21.02 0.33
CA GLU A 58 10.14 -21.14 1.59
C GLU A 58 10.18 -19.84 2.40
N ALA A 59 9.96 -18.69 1.74
CA ALA A 59 9.88 -17.39 2.40
C ALA A 59 8.63 -17.22 3.29
N ARG A 60 7.59 -18.04 3.08
CA ARG A 60 6.29 -17.87 3.78
C ARG A 60 6.39 -18.08 5.29
N GLU A 61 7.09 -19.11 5.76
CA GLU A 61 7.30 -19.33 7.20
C GLU A 61 8.13 -18.21 7.82
N THR A 62 9.14 -17.73 7.09
CA THR A 62 9.94 -16.57 7.51
C THR A 62 9.07 -15.31 7.62
N THR A 63 8.16 -15.10 6.67
CA THR A 63 7.23 -13.98 6.68
C THR A 63 6.27 -14.05 7.88
N ILE A 64 5.66 -15.20 8.15
CA ILE A 64 4.77 -15.40 9.31
C ILE A 64 5.51 -15.08 10.60
N ASN A 65 6.69 -15.65 10.82
CA ASN A 65 7.51 -15.40 12.00
C ASN A 65 7.92 -13.92 12.14
N THR A 66 8.16 -13.23 11.03
CA THR A 66 8.48 -11.79 11.05
C THR A 66 7.25 -10.96 11.41
N VAL A 67 6.08 -11.30 10.86
CA VAL A 67 4.81 -10.64 11.20
C VAL A 67 4.46 -10.82 12.67
N GLU A 68 4.62 -12.02 13.24
CA GLU A 68 4.43 -12.28 14.67
C GLU A 68 5.32 -11.40 15.55
N LYS A 69 6.60 -11.27 15.18
CA LYS A 69 7.55 -10.42 15.91
C LYS A 69 7.19 -8.94 15.82
N ILE A 70 6.78 -8.46 14.63
CA ILE A 70 6.32 -7.07 14.46
C ILE A 70 5.07 -6.84 15.30
N ALA A 71 4.07 -7.72 15.21
CA ALA A 71 2.81 -7.59 15.95
C ALA A 71 2.98 -7.61 17.48
N ALA A 72 4.06 -8.24 17.98
CA ALA A 72 4.38 -8.23 19.40
C ALA A 72 4.96 -6.88 19.89
N GLU A 73 5.53 -6.06 19.00
CA GLU A 73 6.22 -4.81 19.34
C GLU A 73 5.49 -3.55 18.85
N VAL A 74 4.52 -3.70 17.93
CA VAL A 74 3.83 -2.60 17.23
C VAL A 74 2.35 -2.61 17.60
N PHE A 75 1.81 -1.44 17.97
CA PHE A 75 0.43 -1.28 18.44
C PHE A 75 -0.46 -0.43 17.52
N ILE A 76 0.04 -0.13 16.32
CA ILE A 76 -0.73 0.48 15.23
C ILE A 76 -1.10 -0.59 14.21
N PRO A 77 -2.17 -0.41 13.40
CA PRO A 77 -2.60 -1.40 12.44
C PRO A 77 -1.48 -1.86 11.50
N LEU A 78 -1.40 -3.16 11.26
CA LEU A 78 -0.44 -3.81 10.39
C LEU A 78 -1.15 -4.44 9.20
N THR A 79 -0.84 -3.93 8.00
CA THR A 79 -1.27 -4.54 6.74
C THR A 79 -0.14 -5.38 6.16
N VAL A 80 -0.42 -6.64 5.84
CA VAL A 80 0.56 -7.57 5.26
C VAL A 80 0.17 -7.94 3.84
N GLY A 81 1.09 -7.76 2.90
CA GLY A 81 0.92 -8.12 1.50
C GLY A 81 2.09 -8.96 0.98
N GLY A 82 1.92 -9.47 -0.23
CA GLY A 82 2.87 -10.37 -0.87
C GLY A 82 2.51 -11.83 -0.69
N GLY A 83 2.39 -12.57 -1.79
CA GLY A 83 2.20 -14.01 -1.79
C GLY A 83 0.85 -14.53 -1.26
N ILE A 84 -0.13 -13.70 -0.95
CA ILE A 84 -1.49 -14.10 -0.50
C ILE A 84 -2.26 -14.69 -1.68
N ARG A 85 -2.62 -15.96 -1.59
CA ARG A 85 -3.26 -16.72 -2.69
C ARG A 85 -4.45 -17.55 -2.27
N THR A 86 -4.58 -17.89 -0.99
CA THR A 86 -5.61 -18.76 -0.45
C THR A 86 -6.23 -18.16 0.82
N LEU A 87 -7.41 -18.67 1.20
CA LEU A 87 -8.06 -18.29 2.47
C LEU A 87 -7.23 -18.69 3.69
N ASP A 88 -6.44 -19.76 3.57
CA ASP A 88 -5.56 -20.19 4.64
C ASP A 88 -4.34 -19.25 4.78
N ASP A 89 -3.84 -18.69 3.66
CA ASP A 89 -2.82 -17.63 3.73
C ASP A 89 -3.34 -16.42 4.51
N ILE A 90 -4.57 -15.97 4.21
CA ILE A 90 -5.21 -14.86 4.93
C ILE A 90 -5.32 -15.19 6.42
N ARG A 91 -5.87 -16.37 6.75
CA ARG A 91 -6.01 -16.80 8.14
C ARG A 91 -4.68 -16.83 8.88
N ASN A 92 -3.64 -17.37 8.26
CA ASN A 92 -2.31 -17.46 8.86
C ASN A 92 -1.72 -16.07 9.15
N MET A 93 -1.87 -15.10 8.24
CA MET A 93 -1.40 -13.74 8.47
C MET A 93 -2.20 -13.02 9.57
N LEU A 94 -3.52 -13.16 9.58
CA LEU A 94 -4.36 -12.59 10.66
C LEU A 94 -4.04 -13.23 12.02
N ASN A 95 -3.81 -14.55 12.07
CA ASN A 95 -3.41 -15.25 13.29
C ASN A 95 -2.00 -14.83 13.76
N ALA A 96 -1.11 -14.49 12.84
CA ALA A 96 0.23 -13.97 13.16
C ALA A 96 0.20 -12.53 13.70
N GLY A 97 -0.97 -11.88 13.68
CA GLY A 97 -1.18 -10.54 14.24
C GLY A 97 -1.31 -9.42 13.21
N ALA A 98 -1.43 -9.73 11.91
CA ALA A 98 -1.83 -8.73 10.93
C ALA A 98 -3.28 -8.31 11.15
N ASP A 99 -3.58 -7.02 11.01
CA ASP A 99 -4.96 -6.49 11.04
C ASP A 99 -5.62 -6.59 9.67
N LYS A 100 -4.82 -6.49 8.62
CA LYS A 100 -5.28 -6.52 7.23
C LYS A 100 -4.33 -7.32 6.35
N VAL A 101 -4.86 -7.84 5.26
CA VAL A 101 -4.07 -8.47 4.20
C VAL A 101 -4.28 -7.76 2.88
N SER A 102 -3.20 -7.62 2.11
CA SER A 102 -3.22 -6.99 0.79
C SER A 102 -3.14 -8.04 -0.32
N ILE A 103 -4.14 -8.04 -1.20
CA ILE A 103 -4.31 -9.02 -2.28
C ILE A 103 -4.18 -8.29 -3.63
N ASN A 104 -3.32 -8.79 -4.52
CA ASN A 104 -3.14 -8.25 -5.87
C ASN A 104 -3.38 -9.35 -6.92
N SER A 105 -2.35 -10.04 -7.40
CA SER A 105 -2.42 -10.98 -8.52
C SER A 105 -3.42 -12.12 -8.33
N ALA A 106 -3.68 -12.53 -7.09
CA ALA A 106 -4.69 -13.55 -6.78
C ALA A 106 -6.10 -13.06 -7.09
N ALA A 107 -6.41 -11.78 -6.80
CA ALA A 107 -7.69 -11.17 -7.14
C ALA A 107 -7.89 -11.07 -8.66
N VAL A 108 -6.83 -10.73 -9.42
CA VAL A 108 -6.91 -10.66 -10.89
C VAL A 108 -7.16 -12.05 -11.50
N LYS A 109 -6.53 -13.08 -10.94
CA LYS A 109 -6.70 -14.47 -11.39
C LYS A 109 -8.10 -15.00 -11.06
N ASP A 110 -8.61 -14.70 -9.90
CA ASP A 110 -9.93 -15.12 -9.41
C ASP A 110 -10.56 -13.98 -8.58
N PRO A 111 -11.37 -13.11 -9.21
CA PRO A 111 -12.01 -12.00 -8.51
C PRO A 111 -12.94 -12.45 -7.36
N ASP A 112 -13.59 -13.61 -7.49
CA ASP A 112 -14.45 -14.17 -6.43
C ASP A 112 -13.67 -14.47 -5.15
N PHE A 113 -12.37 -14.66 -5.23
CA PHE A 113 -11.51 -14.80 -4.06
C PHE A 113 -11.64 -13.61 -3.09
N VAL A 114 -11.75 -12.38 -3.61
CA VAL A 114 -11.96 -11.18 -2.76
C VAL A 114 -13.30 -11.24 -2.05
N ARG A 115 -14.38 -11.61 -2.77
CA ARG A 115 -15.72 -11.73 -2.20
C ARG A 115 -15.77 -12.78 -1.07
N ILE A 116 -15.24 -13.98 -1.34
CA ILE A 116 -15.21 -15.07 -0.35
C ILE A 116 -14.35 -14.68 0.87
N ALA A 117 -13.22 -14.01 0.64
CA ALA A 117 -12.37 -13.53 1.72
C ALA A 117 -13.07 -12.46 2.58
N ALA A 118 -13.74 -11.49 1.96
CA ALA A 118 -14.49 -10.45 2.66
C ALA A 118 -15.68 -11.02 3.45
N GLU A 119 -16.42 -11.99 2.90
CA GLU A 119 -17.49 -12.70 3.60
C GLU A 119 -16.98 -13.48 4.83
N LYS A 120 -15.79 -14.06 4.73
CA LYS A 120 -15.23 -14.93 5.77
C LYS A 120 -14.50 -14.16 6.88
N PHE A 121 -13.77 -13.13 6.55
CA PHE A 121 -12.88 -12.40 7.48
C PHE A 121 -13.36 -10.98 7.79
N GLY A 122 -14.32 -10.47 7.02
CA GLY A 122 -14.79 -9.08 7.07
C GLY A 122 -14.04 -8.18 6.08
N SER A 123 -14.78 -7.25 5.46
CA SER A 123 -14.25 -6.29 4.49
C SER A 123 -13.08 -5.47 5.07
N GLN A 124 -13.14 -5.12 6.35
CA GLN A 124 -12.12 -4.34 7.04
C GLN A 124 -10.73 -5.02 7.05
N CYS A 125 -10.67 -6.34 6.86
CA CYS A 125 -9.41 -7.10 6.80
C CYS A 125 -8.84 -7.20 5.37
N ILE A 126 -9.59 -6.80 4.34
CA ILE A 126 -9.24 -7.04 2.94
C ILE A 126 -8.87 -5.72 2.25
N VAL A 127 -7.61 -5.59 1.88
CA VAL A 127 -7.08 -4.53 1.03
C VAL A 127 -6.83 -5.11 -0.36
N VAL A 128 -7.32 -4.46 -1.42
CA VAL A 128 -6.95 -4.85 -2.78
C VAL A 128 -5.87 -3.88 -3.28
N ALA A 129 -4.70 -4.44 -3.58
CA ALA A 129 -3.61 -3.70 -4.20
C ALA A 129 -3.77 -3.65 -5.72
N ILE A 130 -3.57 -2.47 -6.28
CA ILE A 130 -3.67 -2.18 -7.71
C ILE A 130 -2.37 -1.53 -8.17
N ASP A 131 -1.63 -2.21 -9.03
CA ASP A 131 -0.49 -1.64 -9.73
C ASP A 131 -0.98 -1.09 -11.07
N ALA A 132 -1.14 0.23 -11.16
CA ALA A 132 -1.71 0.90 -12.31
C ALA A 132 -0.64 1.56 -13.18
N LYS A 133 -0.77 1.44 -14.49
CA LYS A 133 0.09 2.10 -15.47
C LYS A 133 -0.76 2.83 -16.51
N ARG A 134 -0.38 4.07 -16.85
CA ARG A 134 -1.05 4.83 -17.88
C ARG A 134 -0.84 4.19 -19.25
N VAL A 135 -1.93 4.04 -20.00
CA VAL A 135 -1.94 3.45 -21.35
C VAL A 135 -2.53 4.39 -22.41
N SER A 136 -3.08 5.55 -22.01
CA SER A 136 -3.49 6.61 -22.94
C SER A 136 -2.30 7.45 -23.35
N ALA A 137 -2.33 7.99 -24.57
CA ALA A 137 -1.31 8.90 -25.06
C ALA A 137 -1.36 10.27 -24.33
N ASP A 138 -0.26 11.03 -24.45
CA ASP A 138 -0.22 12.38 -23.91
C ASP A 138 -1.24 13.28 -24.61
N GLY A 139 -1.99 14.05 -23.80
CA GLY A 139 -3.08 14.90 -24.29
C GLY A 139 -4.44 14.21 -24.42
N GLU A 140 -4.51 12.89 -24.29
CA GLU A 140 -5.76 12.15 -24.21
C GLU A 140 -6.28 12.05 -22.77
N PRO A 141 -7.60 11.82 -22.58
CA PRO A 141 -8.15 11.48 -21.27
C PRO A 141 -7.36 10.34 -20.62
N GLY A 142 -7.08 10.46 -19.32
CA GLY A 142 -6.32 9.46 -18.59
C GLY A 142 -7.02 8.10 -18.61
N ARG A 143 -6.30 7.06 -19.04
CA ARG A 143 -6.71 5.67 -18.96
C ARG A 143 -5.54 4.86 -18.41
N TRP A 144 -5.82 4.03 -17.42
CA TRP A 144 -4.82 3.20 -16.72
C TRP A 144 -5.22 1.75 -16.76
N GLU A 145 -4.26 0.90 -16.96
CA GLU A 145 -4.40 -0.55 -16.98
C GLU A 145 -3.75 -1.14 -15.73
N ILE A 146 -4.34 -2.18 -15.15
CA ILE A 146 -3.72 -2.90 -14.04
C ILE A 146 -2.67 -3.90 -14.54
N PHE A 147 -1.63 -4.05 -13.73
CA PHE A 147 -0.54 -4.98 -13.95
C PHE A 147 -0.44 -5.97 -12.80
N THR A 148 0.13 -7.12 -13.05
CA THR A 148 0.37 -8.17 -12.04
C THR A 148 1.84 -8.54 -11.97
N HIS A 149 2.19 -9.37 -10.96
CA HIS A 149 3.55 -9.88 -10.75
C HIS A 149 4.60 -8.76 -10.62
N GLY A 150 4.32 -7.75 -9.78
CA GLY A 150 5.22 -6.62 -9.60
C GLY A 150 5.40 -5.79 -10.88
N GLY A 151 4.29 -5.55 -11.59
CA GLY A 151 4.29 -4.71 -12.78
C GLY A 151 4.78 -5.35 -14.07
N ARG A 152 4.98 -6.67 -14.10
CA ARG A 152 5.57 -7.35 -15.26
C ARG A 152 4.56 -7.73 -16.32
N ASN A 153 3.32 -8.04 -15.94
CA ASN A 153 2.31 -8.60 -16.83
C ASN A 153 1.13 -7.64 -16.96
N PRO A 154 0.91 -7.03 -18.16
CA PRO A 154 -0.30 -6.29 -18.46
C PRO A 154 -1.51 -7.24 -18.46
N THR A 155 -2.67 -6.74 -18.04
CA THR A 155 -3.89 -7.56 -17.93
C THR A 155 -4.98 -7.18 -18.92
N GLY A 156 -4.90 -5.99 -19.52
CA GLY A 156 -5.95 -5.41 -20.36
C GLY A 156 -7.14 -4.88 -19.56
N ILE A 157 -7.09 -4.89 -18.23
CA ILE A 157 -8.18 -4.47 -17.34
C ILE A 157 -8.01 -3.00 -16.95
N ASP A 158 -9.06 -2.20 -17.12
CA ASP A 158 -9.07 -0.80 -16.70
C ASP A 158 -8.97 -0.70 -15.17
N ALA A 159 -8.08 0.17 -14.67
CA ALA A 159 -7.80 0.29 -13.24
C ALA A 159 -8.97 0.86 -12.43
N VAL A 160 -9.74 1.79 -13.03
CA VAL A 160 -10.90 2.40 -12.35
C VAL A 160 -12.06 1.41 -12.27
N GLU A 161 -12.39 0.75 -13.37
CA GLU A 161 -13.42 -0.30 -13.40
C GLU A 161 -13.08 -1.45 -12.46
N TRP A 162 -11.80 -1.81 -12.39
CA TRP A 162 -11.33 -2.84 -11.47
C TRP A 162 -11.48 -2.43 -10.01
N ALA A 163 -11.10 -1.21 -9.65
CA ALA A 163 -11.28 -0.71 -8.29
C ALA A 163 -12.75 -0.74 -7.86
N VAL A 164 -13.66 -0.28 -8.73
CA VAL A 164 -15.12 -0.36 -8.48
C VAL A 164 -15.55 -1.80 -8.25
N ARG A 165 -15.19 -2.71 -9.15
CA ARG A 165 -15.53 -4.13 -9.02
C ARG A 165 -15.02 -4.76 -7.73
N MET A 166 -13.79 -4.44 -7.32
CA MET A 166 -13.22 -4.98 -6.09
C MET A 166 -13.94 -4.47 -4.84
N THR A 167 -14.39 -3.22 -4.84
CA THR A 167 -15.20 -2.69 -3.73
C THR A 167 -16.59 -3.34 -3.69
N GLU A 168 -17.21 -3.59 -4.82
CA GLU A 168 -18.47 -4.37 -4.89
C GLU A 168 -18.29 -5.81 -4.38
N TYR A 169 -17.11 -6.39 -4.55
CA TYR A 169 -16.76 -7.71 -4.05
C TYR A 169 -16.34 -7.70 -2.57
N GLY A 170 -16.34 -6.54 -1.92
CA GLY A 170 -16.15 -6.41 -0.48
C GLY A 170 -14.74 -6.04 -0.04
N ALA A 171 -13.89 -5.54 -0.94
CA ALA A 171 -12.64 -4.90 -0.51
C ALA A 171 -12.95 -3.72 0.43
N GLY A 172 -12.28 -3.68 1.58
CA GLY A 172 -12.45 -2.60 2.56
C GLY A 172 -11.58 -1.38 2.28
N GLU A 173 -10.49 -1.55 1.51
CA GLU A 173 -9.58 -0.48 1.09
C GLU A 173 -8.95 -0.81 -0.27
N ILE A 174 -8.55 0.23 -0.99
CA ILE A 174 -7.74 0.12 -2.21
C ILE A 174 -6.33 0.69 -1.94
N LEU A 175 -5.30 -0.12 -2.15
CA LEU A 175 -3.89 0.31 -2.16
C LEU A 175 -3.47 0.51 -3.62
N LEU A 176 -3.41 1.77 -4.03
CA LEU A 176 -3.11 2.15 -5.41
C LEU A 176 -1.65 2.55 -5.58
N THR A 177 -0.89 1.78 -6.33
CA THR A 177 0.48 2.12 -6.72
C THR A 177 0.53 2.50 -8.20
N SER A 178 0.99 3.72 -8.49
CA SER A 178 1.31 4.12 -9.86
C SER A 178 2.68 3.59 -10.25
N MET A 179 2.72 2.72 -11.26
CA MET A 179 3.97 2.20 -11.82
C MET A 179 4.77 3.28 -12.57
N ASP A 180 4.09 4.30 -13.08
CA ASP A 180 4.73 5.43 -13.77
C ASP A 180 5.46 6.34 -12.81
N ARG A 181 5.09 6.32 -11.53
CA ARG A 181 5.65 7.18 -10.47
C ARG A 181 6.52 6.45 -9.47
N ASP A 182 6.34 5.13 -9.29
CA ASP A 182 7.10 4.41 -8.29
C ASP A 182 8.61 4.52 -8.50
N GLY A 183 9.31 4.93 -7.44
CA GLY A 183 10.76 5.17 -7.43
C GLY A 183 11.24 6.48 -8.06
N THR A 184 10.38 7.27 -8.71
CA THR A 184 10.80 8.51 -9.42
C THR A 184 11.06 9.69 -8.49
N LYS A 185 10.42 9.74 -7.32
CA LYS A 185 10.39 10.90 -6.41
C LYS A 185 9.70 12.16 -6.98
N ASP A 186 8.92 12.03 -8.07
CA ASP A 186 8.22 13.14 -8.74
C ASP A 186 6.79 13.38 -8.23
N GLY A 187 6.39 12.70 -7.16
CA GLY A 187 5.06 12.74 -6.57
C GLY A 187 4.13 11.64 -7.06
N PHE A 188 2.99 11.50 -6.39
CA PHE A 188 1.96 10.56 -6.77
C PHE A 188 1.41 10.83 -8.16
N ASP A 189 0.89 9.80 -8.83
CA ASP A 189 0.04 9.98 -10.01
C ASP A 189 -1.34 10.48 -9.55
N LEU A 190 -1.48 11.80 -9.55
CA LEU A 190 -2.70 12.46 -9.09
C LEU A 190 -3.91 12.16 -9.98
N GLY A 191 -3.67 11.87 -11.26
CA GLY A 191 -4.72 11.54 -12.22
C GLY A 191 -5.44 10.24 -11.87
N VAL A 192 -4.72 9.14 -11.77
CA VAL A 192 -5.31 7.84 -11.43
C VAL A 192 -5.82 7.82 -9.98
N THR A 193 -5.10 8.48 -9.05
CA THR A 193 -5.52 8.57 -7.65
C THR A 193 -6.88 9.25 -7.55
N ARG A 194 -7.05 10.38 -8.24
CA ARG A 194 -8.33 11.11 -8.27
C ARG A 194 -9.44 10.31 -8.92
N ALA A 195 -9.17 9.70 -10.08
CA ALA A 195 -10.16 8.92 -10.81
C ALA A 195 -10.70 7.75 -9.96
N ILE A 196 -9.84 7.04 -9.24
CA ILE A 196 -10.25 5.94 -8.37
C ILE A 196 -10.94 6.48 -7.11
N SER A 197 -10.39 7.52 -6.46
CA SER A 197 -11.00 8.08 -5.24
C SER A 197 -12.41 8.62 -5.46
N GLU A 198 -12.72 9.12 -6.65
CA GLU A 198 -14.08 9.57 -7.00
C GLU A 198 -15.02 8.41 -7.38
N ALA A 199 -14.47 7.30 -7.86
CA ALA A 199 -15.26 6.16 -8.33
C ALA A 199 -15.66 5.19 -7.22
N VAL A 200 -14.88 5.10 -6.11
CA VAL A 200 -15.12 4.15 -5.02
C VAL A 200 -15.57 4.86 -3.74
N ARG A 201 -16.16 4.07 -2.81
CA ARG A 201 -16.62 4.59 -1.50
C ARG A 201 -15.77 4.10 -0.34
N VAL A 202 -14.79 3.25 -0.60
CA VAL A 202 -13.84 2.77 0.40
C VAL A 202 -12.60 3.66 0.40
N PRO A 203 -11.83 3.71 1.48
CA PRO A 203 -10.59 4.47 1.52
C PRO A 203 -9.62 4.07 0.41
N VAL A 204 -8.96 5.07 -0.17
CA VAL A 204 -7.90 4.90 -1.17
C VAL A 204 -6.57 5.33 -0.57
N ILE A 205 -5.60 4.43 -0.60
CA ILE A 205 -4.22 4.66 -0.17
C ILE A 205 -3.38 4.96 -1.41
N ALA A 206 -2.85 6.17 -1.53
CA ALA A 206 -1.95 6.54 -2.62
C ALA A 206 -0.53 6.04 -2.36
N SER A 207 0.07 5.39 -3.36
CA SER A 207 1.42 4.83 -3.31
C SER A 207 2.20 5.10 -4.60
N GLY A 208 3.53 5.22 -4.45
CA GLY A 208 4.48 5.40 -5.56
C GLY A 208 4.79 6.85 -5.88
N GLY A 209 6.08 7.23 -5.86
CA GLY A 209 6.58 8.51 -6.33
C GLY A 209 6.86 9.57 -5.26
N VAL A 210 6.65 9.30 -3.98
CA VAL A 210 6.88 10.31 -2.94
C VAL A 210 8.36 10.68 -2.84
N GLY A 211 8.68 11.97 -2.99
CA GLY A 211 10.03 12.51 -2.87
C GLY A 211 10.18 13.64 -1.87
N ASN A 212 9.07 14.26 -1.43
CA ASN A 212 9.06 15.33 -0.44
C ASN A 212 7.69 15.43 0.24
N LEU A 213 7.59 16.29 1.27
CA LEU A 213 6.37 16.46 2.07
C LEU A 213 5.20 17.07 1.29
N GLN A 214 5.46 17.92 0.30
CA GLN A 214 4.40 18.50 -0.53
C GLN A 214 3.67 17.43 -1.34
N HIS A 215 4.35 16.36 -1.74
CA HIS A 215 3.72 15.25 -2.44
C HIS A 215 2.65 14.55 -1.59
N LEU A 216 2.84 14.47 -0.26
CA LEU A 216 1.84 13.91 0.66
C LEU A 216 0.57 14.78 0.67
N VAL A 217 0.76 16.11 0.76
CA VAL A 217 -0.33 17.10 0.68
C VAL A 217 -1.07 17.00 -0.65
N ASP A 218 -0.34 16.94 -1.76
CA ASP A 218 -0.92 16.84 -3.10
C ASP A 218 -1.72 15.53 -3.31
N GLY A 219 -1.23 14.41 -2.79
CA GLY A 219 -1.93 13.13 -2.82
C GLY A 219 -3.31 13.19 -2.15
N VAL A 220 -3.41 13.91 -1.03
CA VAL A 220 -4.68 14.10 -0.30
C VAL A 220 -5.56 15.16 -0.98
N ILE A 221 -5.04 16.37 -1.20
CA ILE A 221 -5.87 17.50 -1.66
C ILE A 221 -6.23 17.35 -3.14
N LYS A 222 -5.24 17.04 -3.98
CA LYS A 222 -5.43 16.95 -5.44
C LYS A 222 -5.82 15.54 -5.87
N GLY A 223 -5.23 14.52 -5.27
CA GLY A 223 -5.52 13.12 -5.56
C GLY A 223 -6.78 12.58 -4.89
N GLY A 224 -7.25 13.22 -3.79
CA GLY A 224 -8.40 12.75 -3.03
C GLY A 224 -8.13 11.51 -2.19
N ALA A 225 -6.88 11.15 -1.96
CA ALA A 225 -6.52 9.99 -1.15
C ALA A 225 -6.95 10.13 0.32
N ASP A 226 -7.28 9.00 0.95
CA ASP A 226 -7.60 8.91 2.38
C ASP A 226 -6.38 8.55 3.22
N ALA A 227 -5.36 8.00 2.58
CA ALA A 227 -4.07 7.72 3.17
C ALA A 227 -2.95 7.88 2.14
N VAL A 228 -1.75 8.16 2.62
CA VAL A 228 -0.54 8.28 1.81
C VAL A 228 0.49 7.26 2.31
N LEU A 229 0.99 6.45 1.39
CA LEU A 229 1.99 5.44 1.67
C LEU A 229 3.33 5.88 1.09
N ALA A 230 4.37 5.82 1.92
CA ALA A 230 5.72 6.19 1.53
C ALA A 230 6.77 5.27 2.18
N ALA A 231 7.88 5.08 1.50
CA ALA A 231 8.98 4.25 1.96
C ALA A 231 10.30 5.03 2.05
N SER A 232 10.89 5.40 0.92
CA SER A 232 12.27 5.92 0.84
C SER A 232 12.50 7.18 1.67
N ILE A 233 11.58 8.13 1.66
CA ILE A 233 11.72 9.39 2.41
C ILE A 233 11.81 9.16 3.93
N PHE A 234 11.19 8.09 4.43
CA PHE A 234 11.23 7.71 5.85
C PHE A 234 12.40 6.76 6.16
N HIS A 235 12.67 5.77 5.30
CA HIS A 235 13.73 4.79 5.52
C HIS A 235 15.12 5.42 5.56
N PHE A 236 15.36 6.39 4.69
CA PHE A 236 16.66 7.06 4.62
C PHE A 236 16.76 8.31 5.50
N GLY A 237 15.70 8.59 6.31
CA GLY A 237 15.71 9.69 7.26
C GLY A 237 15.70 11.06 6.59
N GLU A 238 15.22 11.18 5.34
CA GLU A 238 15.03 12.46 4.69
C GLU A 238 13.97 13.28 5.44
N TYR A 239 12.93 12.59 5.96
CA TYR A 239 11.89 13.12 6.82
C TYR A 239 11.48 12.10 7.87
N THR A 240 10.89 12.58 8.97
CA THR A 240 10.25 11.78 10.01
C THR A 240 8.72 11.80 9.84
N VAL A 241 8.02 10.83 10.43
CA VAL A 241 6.55 10.82 10.44
C VAL A 241 5.96 12.05 11.14
N PRO A 242 6.48 12.51 12.31
CA PRO A 242 6.02 13.75 12.93
C PRO A 242 6.17 14.99 12.06
N GLU A 243 7.30 15.14 11.35
CA GLU A 243 7.50 16.25 10.40
C GLU A 243 6.48 16.21 9.26
N ALA A 244 6.20 15.02 8.73
CA ALA A 244 5.20 14.82 7.68
C ALA A 244 3.79 15.19 8.17
N LYS A 245 3.40 14.77 9.37
CA LYS A 245 2.11 15.12 9.99
C LYS A 245 2.00 16.62 10.23
N ALA A 246 3.01 17.24 10.82
CA ALA A 246 3.03 18.69 11.06
C ALA A 246 2.91 19.48 9.76
N TYR A 247 3.59 19.04 8.69
CA TYR A 247 3.50 19.67 7.39
C TYR A 247 2.11 19.55 6.78
N MET A 248 1.47 18.38 6.85
CA MET A 248 0.11 18.16 6.37
C MET A 248 -0.91 19.00 7.14
N GLU A 249 -0.78 19.10 8.46
CA GLU A 249 -1.63 19.92 9.32
C GLU A 249 -1.53 21.41 8.96
N GLN A 250 -0.32 21.94 8.71
CA GLN A 250 -0.09 23.33 8.26
C GLN A 250 -0.80 23.62 6.93
N HIS A 251 -1.08 22.61 6.12
CA HIS A 251 -1.83 22.72 4.85
C HIS A 251 -3.32 22.40 5.00
N GLY A 252 -3.84 22.38 6.22
CA GLY A 252 -5.26 22.20 6.51
C GLY A 252 -5.77 20.77 6.38
N ILE A 253 -4.87 19.77 6.40
CA ILE A 253 -5.23 18.36 6.38
C ILE A 253 -5.31 17.86 7.83
N GLU A 254 -6.45 17.33 8.24
CA GLU A 254 -6.56 16.69 9.53
C GLU A 254 -5.73 15.42 9.57
N VAL A 255 -4.83 15.33 10.54
CA VAL A 255 -3.98 14.17 10.86
C VAL A 255 -4.08 13.87 12.36
N ARG A 256 -3.71 12.68 12.76
CA ARG A 256 -3.62 12.29 14.16
C ARG A 256 -2.18 12.56 14.65
N LEU A 257 -2.02 13.51 15.56
CA LEU A 257 -0.73 13.85 16.17
C LEU A 257 -0.39 12.90 17.33
#